data_4b22be0cc94bc6c543a1b0f9c3caeaa2
#
_entry.id   4b22be0cc94bc6c543a1b0f9c3caeaa2
#
_cell.length_a   1.000
_cell.length_b   1.000
_cell.length_c   1.000
_cell.angle_alpha   90.00
_cell.angle_beta   90.00
_cell.angle_gamma   90.00
#
_symmetry.space_group_name_H-M   'P 1'
#
loop_
_entity.id
_entity.type
_entity.pdbx_description
1 polymer ?
#
loop_
_entity_poly.entity_id
_entity_poly.type
_entity_poly.pdbx_seq_one_letter_code
_entity_poly.pdbx_strand_id
1 'polypeptide(L)'
;DKVITNFDLYELLLRGDKSKDRMLQAGDIVFVPVTGQIVGIAGNVKRPAIYELNDKKDLQNLFELAGGIIPTAYTQHIQVERIVKNERQIVVDINDKDLTKAKDFMLQDGDIIKVFPIVEKDVNVIYLNGNVKMPGKYEYKAGMRVKDIIKDSTALLKETYLDYALIKRLKPPTLEEELMPFNLGMVIFDNDKDNNIELAPQDQIYVFPMKFFKDEPYVIIEGEVR
;
A
#
# COMPACT_ATOMS: atom_id res chain seq x y z
N ASP A 1 14.21 -10.40 53.60
CA ASP A 1 14.37 -10.80 52.20
C ASP A 1 14.80 -9.57 51.42
N LYS A 2 15.89 -9.68 50.64
CA LYS A 2 16.45 -8.55 49.88
C LYS A 2 16.31 -8.87 48.41
N VAL A 3 15.71 -7.95 47.62
CA VAL A 3 15.71 -8.03 46.15
C VAL A 3 17.14 -7.80 45.66
N ILE A 4 17.71 -8.78 44.96
CA ILE A 4 19.08 -8.73 44.44
C ILE A 4 19.12 -8.07 43.06
N THR A 5 18.17 -8.40 42.22
CA THR A 5 18.03 -7.84 40.88
C THR A 5 16.57 -7.85 40.45
N ASN A 6 16.21 -6.93 39.57
CA ASN A 6 14.94 -6.92 38.85
C ASN A 6 15.28 -7.06 37.37
N PHE A 7 14.90 -8.20 36.78
CA PHE A 7 15.25 -8.56 35.42
C PHE A 7 14.04 -8.34 34.50
N ASP A 8 14.20 -7.46 33.54
CA ASP A 8 13.18 -7.20 32.52
C ASP A 8 13.46 -8.05 31.26
N LEU A 9 12.52 -8.93 30.93
CA LEU A 9 12.67 -9.84 29.80
C LEU A 9 12.68 -9.08 28.47
N TYR A 10 11.97 -7.95 28.36
CA TYR A 10 12.00 -7.12 27.14
C TYR A 10 13.39 -6.50 26.90
N GLU A 11 14.09 -6.05 27.93
CA GLU A 11 15.46 -5.53 27.78
C GLU A 11 16.39 -6.61 27.21
N LEU A 12 16.26 -7.84 27.66
CA LEU A 12 17.01 -8.94 27.08
C LEU A 12 16.62 -9.27 25.66
N LEU A 13 15.30 -9.48 25.39
CA LEU A 13 14.84 -9.99 24.11
C LEU A 13 14.90 -8.95 23.01
N LEU A 14 14.67 -7.66 23.31
CA LEU A 14 14.59 -6.60 22.32
C LEU A 14 15.91 -5.85 22.15
N ARG A 15 16.71 -5.72 23.21
CA ARG A 15 17.94 -4.94 23.22
C ARG A 15 19.20 -5.77 23.45
N GLY A 16 19.06 -7.05 23.81
CA GLY A 16 20.18 -7.93 24.18
C GLY A 16 20.87 -7.54 25.48
N ASP A 17 20.21 -6.70 26.30
CA ASP A 17 20.78 -6.22 27.55
C ASP A 17 20.78 -7.32 28.65
N LYS A 18 21.96 -7.74 29.02
CA LYS A 18 22.22 -8.72 30.08
C LYS A 18 22.76 -8.09 31.37
N SER A 19 22.78 -6.76 31.47
CA SER A 19 23.40 -6.07 32.61
C SER A 19 22.80 -6.45 33.95
N LYS A 20 21.53 -6.80 33.98
CA LYS A 20 20.79 -7.23 35.17
C LYS A 20 20.70 -8.75 35.36
N ASP A 21 21.24 -9.51 34.40
CA ASP A 21 21.29 -10.96 34.50
C ASP A 21 22.23 -11.39 35.64
N ARG A 22 21.80 -12.34 36.42
CA ARG A 22 22.57 -12.86 37.57
C ARG A 22 22.53 -14.38 37.58
N MET A 23 23.65 -14.97 37.92
CA MET A 23 23.72 -16.40 38.14
C MET A 23 22.97 -16.75 39.44
N LEU A 24 22.00 -17.65 39.34
CA LEU A 24 21.22 -18.11 40.50
C LEU A 24 22.09 -18.98 41.41
N GLN A 25 21.89 -18.82 42.70
CA GLN A 25 22.54 -19.61 43.76
C GLN A 25 21.53 -20.49 44.51
N ALA A 26 22.02 -21.50 45.17
CA ALA A 26 21.16 -22.37 45.99
C ALA A 26 20.48 -21.55 47.09
N GLY A 27 19.15 -21.61 47.13
CA GLY A 27 18.31 -20.84 48.04
C GLY A 27 17.74 -19.53 47.48
N ASP A 28 18.10 -19.14 46.24
CA ASP A 28 17.49 -17.99 45.59
C ASP A 28 16.04 -18.28 45.21
N ILE A 29 15.23 -17.25 45.30
CA ILE A 29 13.80 -17.29 44.90
C ILE A 29 13.62 -16.38 43.67
N VAL A 30 13.08 -16.95 42.58
CA VAL A 30 12.63 -16.19 41.42
C VAL A 30 11.16 -15.88 41.62
N PHE A 31 10.85 -14.59 41.76
CA PHE A 31 9.48 -14.12 41.87
C PHE A 31 9.02 -13.56 40.54
N VAL A 32 7.93 -14.10 39.97
CA VAL A 32 7.26 -13.58 38.77
C VAL A 32 5.94 -12.97 39.23
N PRO A 33 5.77 -11.65 39.12
CA PRO A 33 4.54 -10.98 39.51
C PRO A 33 3.39 -11.32 38.53
N VAL A 34 2.17 -10.98 38.92
CA VAL A 34 1.03 -10.99 38.01
C VAL A 34 1.25 -9.97 36.91
N THR A 35 0.68 -10.24 35.74
CA THR A 35 0.73 -9.34 34.58
C THR A 35 0.19 -7.96 34.95
N GLY A 36 0.92 -6.92 34.61
CA GLY A 36 0.51 -5.53 34.75
C GLY A 36 -0.43 -5.07 33.65
N GLN A 37 -0.30 -3.83 33.27
CA GLN A 37 -1.11 -3.23 32.18
C GLN A 37 -0.72 -3.83 30.84
N ILE A 38 -1.70 -4.41 30.13
CA ILE A 38 -1.49 -4.98 28.79
C ILE A 38 -2.21 -4.17 27.73
N VAL A 39 -1.58 -4.05 26.56
CA VAL A 39 -2.14 -3.36 25.40
C VAL A 39 -1.87 -4.16 24.12
N GLY A 40 -2.80 -4.13 23.19
CA GLY A 40 -2.65 -4.76 21.91
C GLY A 40 -2.19 -3.79 20.82
N ILE A 41 -1.31 -4.23 19.91
CA ILE A 41 -1.00 -3.48 18.69
C ILE A 41 -1.12 -4.39 17.47
N ALA A 42 -1.82 -3.93 16.45
CA ALA A 42 -2.11 -4.67 15.25
C ALA A 42 -1.91 -3.82 13.98
N GLY A 43 -1.75 -4.50 12.84
CA GLY A 43 -1.57 -3.86 11.55
C GLY A 43 -0.09 -3.65 11.18
N ASN A 44 0.22 -2.51 10.59
CA ASN A 44 1.50 -2.25 9.93
C ASN A 44 2.63 -1.85 10.90
N VAL A 45 2.95 -2.74 11.82
CA VAL A 45 4.11 -2.68 12.71
C VAL A 45 4.98 -3.92 12.51
N LYS A 46 6.23 -3.87 12.93
CA LYS A 46 7.16 -5.01 12.73
C LYS A 46 6.77 -6.25 13.53
N ARG A 47 6.21 -6.07 14.73
CA ARG A 47 5.82 -7.16 15.61
C ARG A 47 4.45 -6.87 16.23
N PRO A 48 3.35 -7.17 15.51
CA PRO A 48 2.01 -7.06 16.06
C PRO A 48 1.82 -8.13 17.17
N ALA A 49 1.44 -7.68 18.35
CA ALA A 49 1.24 -8.55 19.52
C ALA A 49 0.52 -7.82 20.66
N ILE A 50 0.32 -8.53 21.76
CA ILE A 50 -0.07 -7.94 23.05
C ILE A 50 1.21 -7.74 23.86
N TYR A 51 1.38 -6.54 24.39
CA TYR A 51 2.53 -6.14 25.19
C TYR A 51 2.12 -5.74 26.60
N GLU A 52 2.91 -6.12 27.57
CA GLU A 52 2.84 -5.58 28.92
C GLU A 52 3.61 -4.26 28.97
N LEU A 53 2.98 -3.21 29.49
CA LEU A 53 3.62 -1.91 29.64
C LEU A 53 4.19 -1.77 31.06
N ASN A 54 5.48 -1.51 31.11
CA ASN A 54 6.19 -1.25 32.36
C ASN A 54 6.03 0.23 32.79
N ASP A 55 7.13 0.90 33.15
CA ASP A 55 7.13 2.28 33.65
C ASP A 55 6.65 3.31 32.60
N LYS A 56 6.96 3.06 31.33
CA LYS A 56 6.57 3.93 30.23
C LYS A 56 5.29 3.43 29.58
N LYS A 57 4.21 4.16 29.78
CA LYS A 57 2.85 3.79 29.32
C LYS A 57 2.38 4.61 28.15
N ASP A 58 3.30 5.26 27.44
CA ASP A 58 2.97 6.05 26.26
C ASP A 58 2.95 5.21 24.98
N LEU A 59 2.27 5.71 23.95
CA LEU A 59 2.12 5.05 22.68
C LEU A 59 3.47 4.92 21.93
N GLN A 60 4.42 5.84 22.14
CA GLN A 60 5.73 5.75 21.53
C GLN A 60 6.50 4.55 22.06
N ASN A 61 6.47 4.32 23.38
CA ASN A 61 7.11 3.14 23.96
C ASN A 61 6.52 1.84 23.40
N LEU A 62 5.20 1.79 23.18
CA LEU A 62 4.58 0.64 22.55
C LEU A 62 5.09 0.42 21.11
N PHE A 63 5.28 1.47 20.33
CA PHE A 63 5.92 1.34 19.00
C PHE A 63 7.35 0.82 19.11
N GLU A 64 8.13 1.26 20.09
CA GLU A 64 9.48 0.73 20.33
C GLU A 64 9.45 -0.77 20.68
N LEU A 65 8.55 -1.18 21.57
CA LEU A 65 8.34 -2.60 21.92
C LEU A 65 7.92 -3.41 20.69
N ALA A 66 7.05 -2.88 19.83
CA ALA A 66 6.64 -3.50 18.57
C ALA A 66 7.74 -3.47 17.48
N GLY A 67 8.91 -2.92 17.76
CA GLY A 67 10.05 -2.82 16.84
C GLY A 67 9.92 -1.71 15.82
N GLY A 68 8.94 -0.84 15.97
CA GLY A 68 8.64 0.28 15.09
C GLY A 68 7.57 -0.02 14.05
N ILE A 69 7.16 1.03 13.37
CA ILE A 69 6.20 1.02 12.27
C ILE A 69 6.93 0.60 10.99
N ILE A 70 6.26 -0.16 10.12
CA ILE A 70 6.84 -0.53 8.81
C ILE A 70 6.57 0.56 7.76
N PRO A 71 7.39 0.65 6.68
CA PRO A 71 7.26 1.71 5.66
C PRO A 71 5.91 1.77 4.94
N THR A 72 5.18 0.67 4.91
CA THR A 72 3.84 0.59 4.31
C THR A 72 2.73 1.04 5.24
N ALA A 73 3.04 1.54 6.44
CA ALA A 73 2.05 2.06 7.37
C ALA A 73 1.60 3.47 7.01
N TYR A 74 0.30 3.71 7.12
CA TYR A 74 -0.28 5.03 6.96
C TYR A 74 -0.26 5.79 8.29
N THR A 75 0.83 6.48 8.57
CA THR A 75 1.07 7.16 9.86
C THR A 75 0.11 8.31 10.16
N GLN A 76 -0.64 8.77 9.15
CA GLN A 76 -1.66 9.80 9.32
C GLN A 76 -3.01 9.24 9.82
N HIS A 77 -3.10 7.94 10.05
CA HIS A 77 -4.31 7.30 10.55
C HIS A 77 -3.96 6.11 11.43
N ILE A 78 -3.75 6.41 12.71
CA ILE A 78 -3.51 5.41 13.76
C ILE A 78 -4.61 5.56 14.78
N GLN A 79 -5.34 4.48 15.04
CA GLN A 79 -6.46 4.49 15.95
C GLN A 79 -6.11 3.78 17.25
N VAL A 80 -6.56 4.34 18.36
CA VAL A 80 -6.58 3.69 19.66
C VAL A 80 -8.02 3.40 20.03
N GLU A 81 -8.35 2.13 20.18
CA GLU A 81 -9.65 1.66 20.66
C GLU A 81 -9.55 1.33 22.14
N ARG A 82 -10.51 1.79 22.90
CA ARG A 82 -10.63 1.57 24.37
C ARG A 82 -12.04 1.11 24.72
N ILE A 83 -12.15 0.25 25.72
CA ILE A 83 -13.46 -0.10 26.28
C ILE A 83 -13.82 0.90 27.36
N VAL A 84 -14.89 1.66 27.12
CA VAL A 84 -15.43 2.64 28.04
C VAL A 84 -16.90 2.29 28.32
N LYS A 85 -17.27 2.07 29.58
CA LYS A 85 -18.65 1.70 29.97
C LYS A 85 -19.21 0.49 29.21
N ASN A 86 -18.39 -0.55 29.00
CA ASN A 86 -18.69 -1.77 28.25
C ASN A 86 -18.91 -1.57 26.73
N GLU A 87 -18.55 -0.42 26.19
CA GLU A 87 -18.58 -0.12 24.76
C GLU A 87 -17.17 0.12 24.24
N ARG A 88 -16.88 -0.36 23.04
CA ARG A 88 -15.63 -0.07 22.36
C ARG A 88 -15.72 1.29 21.68
N GLN A 89 -14.84 2.19 22.05
CA GLN A 89 -14.78 3.54 21.51
C GLN A 89 -13.39 3.83 20.90
N ILE A 90 -13.36 4.60 19.83
CA ILE A 90 -12.12 5.19 19.31
C ILE A 90 -11.84 6.42 20.17
N VAL A 91 -10.82 6.35 21.01
CA VAL A 91 -10.47 7.45 21.94
C VAL A 91 -9.45 8.40 21.34
N VAL A 92 -8.68 7.93 20.34
CA VAL A 92 -7.71 8.74 19.61
C VAL A 92 -7.66 8.29 18.16
N ASP A 93 -7.66 9.29 17.28
CA ASP A 93 -7.30 9.16 15.88
C ASP A 93 -6.10 10.08 15.63
N ILE A 94 -4.92 9.49 15.52
CA ILE A 94 -3.68 10.24 15.31
C ILE A 94 -3.57 10.51 13.82
N ASN A 95 -3.71 11.78 13.47
CA ASN A 95 -3.55 12.30 12.12
C ASN A 95 -2.31 13.22 12.09
N ASP A 96 -1.14 12.65 12.34
CA ASP A 96 0.11 13.39 12.42
C ASP A 96 1.22 12.66 11.67
N LYS A 97 1.86 13.36 10.73
CA LYS A 97 2.94 12.80 9.90
C LYS A 97 4.16 12.37 10.72
N ASP A 98 4.42 13.07 11.80
CA ASP A 98 5.65 12.89 12.59
C ASP A 98 5.44 12.10 13.88
N LEU A 99 4.22 11.64 14.14
CA LEU A 99 3.85 10.90 15.37
C LEU A 99 4.24 11.65 16.67
N THR A 100 4.32 12.98 16.61
CA THR A 100 4.73 13.80 17.76
C THR A 100 3.78 13.64 18.94
N LYS A 101 2.48 13.46 18.65
CA LYS A 101 1.45 13.23 19.66
C LYS A 101 1.50 11.84 20.31
N ALA A 102 2.25 10.91 19.72
CA ALA A 102 2.37 9.58 20.29
C ALA A 102 3.08 9.57 21.66
N LYS A 103 3.99 10.51 21.90
CA LYS A 103 4.70 10.66 23.17
C LYS A 103 3.81 11.12 24.31
N ASP A 104 2.81 11.93 23.98
CA ASP A 104 1.94 12.55 25.00
C ASP A 104 0.72 11.69 25.28
N PHE A 105 0.46 10.68 24.45
CA PHE A 105 -0.71 9.84 24.63
C PHE A 105 -0.44 8.65 25.53
N MET A 106 -1.09 8.67 26.70
CA MET A 106 -0.99 7.61 27.72
C MET A 106 -2.01 6.49 27.43
N LEU A 107 -1.47 5.29 27.30
CA LEU A 107 -2.25 4.07 27.10
C LEU A 107 -2.86 3.58 28.41
N GLN A 108 -3.99 2.91 28.33
CA GLN A 108 -4.66 2.24 29.44
C GLN A 108 -4.72 0.74 29.19
N ASP A 109 -4.96 0.01 30.29
CA ASP A 109 -5.12 -1.44 30.22
C ASP A 109 -6.26 -1.84 29.28
N GLY A 110 -5.98 -2.80 28.39
CA GLY A 110 -6.93 -3.27 27.39
C GLY A 110 -7.04 -2.41 26.12
N ASP A 111 -6.26 -1.33 25.97
CA ASP A 111 -6.25 -0.55 24.71
C ASP A 111 -5.79 -1.41 23.55
N ILE A 112 -6.39 -1.19 22.37
CA ILE A 112 -6.00 -1.81 21.12
C ILE A 112 -5.61 -0.73 20.13
N ILE A 113 -4.37 -0.78 19.67
CA ILE A 113 -3.81 0.15 18.70
C ILE A 113 -3.86 -0.50 17.31
N LYS A 114 -4.44 0.22 16.34
CA LYS A 114 -4.51 -0.19 14.94
C LYS A 114 -3.70 0.75 14.08
N VAL A 115 -2.72 0.20 13.39
CA VAL A 115 -1.88 0.90 12.41
C VAL A 115 -2.29 0.45 11.02
N PHE A 116 -2.93 1.32 10.24
CA PHE A 116 -3.45 1.00 8.92
C PHE A 116 -2.35 1.02 7.85
N PRO A 117 -2.50 0.25 6.77
CA PRO A 117 -1.62 0.35 5.61
C PRO A 117 -1.87 1.65 4.83
N ILE A 118 -0.85 2.12 4.10
CA ILE A 118 -1.07 3.10 3.04
C ILE A 118 -2.03 2.48 2.02
N VAL A 119 -2.97 3.29 1.54
CA VAL A 119 -3.77 2.87 0.39
C VAL A 119 -2.82 2.83 -0.80
N GLU A 120 -2.70 1.67 -1.44
CA GLU A 120 -1.93 1.53 -2.67
C GLU A 120 -2.61 2.36 -3.76
N LYS A 121 -2.23 3.62 -3.85
CA LYS A 121 -2.63 4.50 -4.93
C LYS A 121 -1.43 4.66 -5.84
N ASP A 122 -1.50 4.04 -7.00
CA ASP A 122 -0.53 4.26 -8.06
C ASP A 122 -0.61 5.72 -8.54
N VAL A 123 0.25 6.58 -8.03
CA VAL A 123 0.14 8.04 -8.25
C VAL A 123 0.85 8.45 -9.53
N ASN A 124 1.95 7.76 -9.86
CA ASN A 124 2.87 8.16 -10.93
C ASN A 124 2.96 7.08 -12.01
N VAL A 125 1.82 6.63 -12.52
CA VAL A 125 1.72 5.56 -13.51
C VAL A 125 0.81 5.92 -14.67
N ILE A 126 1.08 5.27 -15.82
CA ILE A 126 0.21 5.14 -16.98
C ILE A 126 -0.18 3.67 -17.08
N TYR A 127 -1.42 3.39 -17.39
CA TYR A 127 -1.89 2.04 -17.66
C TYR A 127 -2.01 1.81 -19.16
N LEU A 128 -1.35 0.79 -19.66
CA LEU A 128 -1.46 0.35 -21.05
C LEU A 128 -2.28 -0.95 -21.11
N ASN A 129 -3.39 -0.94 -21.80
CA ASN A 129 -4.34 -2.03 -21.85
C ASN A 129 -4.65 -2.44 -23.31
N GLY A 130 -5.09 -3.68 -23.48
CA GLY A 130 -5.64 -4.19 -24.72
C GLY A 130 -4.66 -4.92 -25.62
N ASN A 131 -4.74 -4.71 -26.93
CA ASN A 131 -4.04 -5.52 -27.95
C ASN A 131 -2.57 -5.14 -28.13
N VAL A 132 -1.80 -5.20 -27.05
CA VAL A 132 -0.38 -4.88 -26.95
C VAL A 132 0.39 -6.06 -26.39
N LYS A 133 1.69 -6.18 -26.70
CA LYS A 133 2.52 -7.28 -26.20
C LYS A 133 2.79 -7.23 -24.72
N MET A 134 2.91 -6.03 -24.16
CA MET A 134 3.24 -5.81 -22.77
C MET A 134 2.22 -4.86 -22.12
N PRO A 135 1.02 -5.33 -21.82
CA PRO A 135 0.05 -4.54 -21.05
C PRO A 135 0.53 -4.40 -19.61
N GLY A 136 0.11 -3.33 -18.93
CA GLY A 136 0.43 -3.13 -17.52
C GLY A 136 0.69 -1.68 -17.15
N LYS A 137 1.42 -1.50 -16.06
CA LYS A 137 1.75 -0.19 -15.48
C LYS A 137 3.09 0.29 -15.99
N TYR A 138 3.13 1.54 -16.40
CA TYR A 138 4.33 2.24 -16.85
C TYR A 138 4.56 3.47 -15.97
N GLU A 139 5.82 3.78 -15.68
CA GLU A 139 6.17 5.00 -14.95
C GLU A 139 5.80 6.23 -15.79
N TYR A 140 5.06 7.16 -15.19
CA TYR A 140 4.78 8.46 -15.80
C TYR A 140 5.96 9.43 -15.60
N LYS A 141 6.30 10.18 -16.65
CA LYS A 141 7.24 11.31 -16.61
C LYS A 141 6.59 12.55 -17.19
N ALA A 142 6.86 13.71 -16.61
CA ALA A 142 6.31 14.97 -17.10
C ALA A 142 6.66 15.19 -18.57
N GLY A 143 5.66 15.58 -19.39
CA GLY A 143 5.79 15.77 -20.83
C GLY A 143 5.77 14.49 -21.67
N MET A 144 5.53 13.33 -21.04
CA MET A 144 5.41 12.04 -21.73
C MET A 144 4.18 12.02 -22.65
N ARG A 145 4.32 11.39 -23.81
CA ARG A 145 3.27 11.25 -24.82
C ARG A 145 2.98 9.79 -25.15
N VAL A 146 1.91 9.53 -25.87
CA VAL A 146 1.51 8.17 -26.28
C VAL A 146 2.68 7.42 -26.94
N LYS A 147 3.46 8.08 -27.81
CA LYS A 147 4.59 7.47 -28.52
C LYS A 147 5.74 7.04 -27.61
N ASP A 148 5.85 7.63 -26.42
CA ASP A 148 6.87 7.22 -25.44
C ASP A 148 6.56 5.85 -24.82
N ILE A 149 5.27 5.50 -24.76
CA ILE A 149 4.77 4.20 -24.30
C ILE A 149 4.70 3.20 -25.45
N ILE A 150 4.08 3.58 -26.57
CA ILE A 150 3.92 2.75 -27.78
C ILE A 150 4.84 3.29 -28.87
N LYS A 151 6.10 2.88 -28.84
CA LYS A 151 7.16 3.46 -29.69
C LYS A 151 6.98 3.15 -31.17
N ASP A 152 6.57 1.93 -31.46
CA ASP A 152 6.43 1.42 -32.83
C ASP A 152 5.50 0.20 -32.88
N SER A 153 5.28 -0.34 -34.07
CA SER A 153 4.40 -1.48 -34.30
C SER A 153 4.87 -2.78 -33.63
N THR A 154 6.13 -2.86 -33.22
CA THR A 154 6.64 -4.07 -32.55
C THR A 154 6.07 -4.24 -31.14
N ALA A 155 5.55 -3.18 -30.55
CA ALA A 155 4.85 -3.20 -29.27
C ALA A 155 3.42 -3.78 -29.36
N LEU A 156 2.88 -3.90 -30.56
CA LEU A 156 1.50 -4.33 -30.80
C LEU A 156 1.41 -5.84 -31.05
N LEU A 157 0.25 -6.40 -30.77
CA LEU A 157 -0.12 -7.74 -31.18
C LEU A 157 -0.62 -7.74 -32.65
N LYS A 158 -0.75 -8.93 -33.23
CA LYS A 158 -1.39 -9.07 -34.54
C LYS A 158 -2.85 -8.58 -34.50
N GLU A 159 -3.34 -8.13 -35.65
CA GLU A 159 -4.73 -7.68 -35.79
C GLU A 159 -5.12 -6.53 -34.84
N THR A 160 -4.15 -5.68 -34.50
CA THR A 160 -4.44 -4.42 -33.78
C THR A 160 -5.14 -3.44 -34.71
N TYR A 161 -6.23 -2.82 -34.21
CA TYR A 161 -6.91 -1.75 -34.93
C TYR A 161 -6.12 -0.46 -34.80
N LEU A 162 -5.65 0.09 -35.92
CA LEU A 162 -4.75 1.24 -35.92
C LEU A 162 -5.48 2.58 -36.06
N ASP A 163 -6.71 2.58 -36.58
CA ASP A 163 -7.44 3.82 -36.82
C ASP A 163 -8.09 4.42 -35.58
N TYR A 164 -8.13 3.64 -34.48
CA TYR A 164 -8.75 4.08 -33.23
C TYR A 164 -8.07 3.44 -32.01
N ALA A 165 -7.70 4.27 -31.08
CA ALA A 165 -7.32 3.93 -29.72
C ALA A 165 -7.88 5.00 -28.78
N LEU A 166 -7.85 4.74 -27.47
CA LEU A 166 -8.54 5.59 -26.50
C LEU A 166 -7.65 5.85 -25.28
N ILE A 167 -7.59 7.10 -24.83
CA ILE A 167 -7.13 7.44 -23.49
C ILE A 167 -8.35 7.76 -22.64
N LYS A 168 -8.43 7.11 -21.48
CA LYS A 168 -9.36 7.44 -20.42
C LYS A 168 -8.61 8.18 -19.33
N ARG A 169 -9.03 9.40 -19.03
CA ARG A 169 -8.45 10.29 -18.01
C ARG A 169 -9.49 10.67 -16.98
N LEU A 170 -9.10 10.69 -15.71
CA LEU A 170 -9.92 11.24 -14.63
C LEU A 170 -9.49 12.67 -14.35
N LYS A 171 -10.39 13.63 -14.51
CA LYS A 171 -10.12 15.06 -14.29
C LYS A 171 -10.27 15.42 -12.80
N PRO A 172 -9.20 15.87 -12.11
CA PRO A 172 -9.36 16.47 -10.79
C PRO A 172 -10.08 17.81 -10.86
N PRO A 173 -10.87 18.23 -9.84
CA PRO A 173 -11.15 17.52 -8.60
C PRO A 173 -12.39 16.62 -8.69
N THR A 174 -13.20 16.71 -9.75
CA THR A 174 -14.50 16.03 -9.87
C THR A 174 -14.38 14.55 -10.15
N LEU A 175 -13.22 14.08 -10.61
CA LEU A 175 -12.95 12.72 -11.06
C LEU A 175 -13.87 12.27 -12.22
N GLU A 176 -14.39 13.23 -12.98
CA GLU A 176 -15.13 12.95 -14.22
C GLU A 176 -14.23 12.28 -15.24
N GLU A 177 -14.80 11.31 -15.96
CA GLU A 177 -14.10 10.59 -17.00
C GLU A 177 -14.06 11.40 -18.29
N GLU A 178 -12.87 11.69 -18.80
CA GLU A 178 -12.64 12.22 -20.13
C GLU A 178 -12.14 11.11 -21.05
N LEU A 179 -12.80 10.93 -22.15
CA LEU A 179 -12.43 9.97 -23.20
C LEU A 179 -11.79 10.73 -24.36
N MET A 180 -10.52 10.43 -24.65
CA MET A 180 -9.76 11.07 -25.72
C MET A 180 -9.39 10.03 -26.77
N PRO A 181 -10.17 9.95 -27.87
CA PRO A 181 -9.84 9.06 -28.98
C PRO A 181 -8.65 9.60 -29.77
N PHE A 182 -7.87 8.70 -30.34
CA PHE A 182 -6.76 9.04 -31.24
C PHE A 182 -6.51 7.94 -32.26
N ASN A 183 -5.85 8.30 -33.39
CA ASN A 183 -5.44 7.35 -34.41
C ASN A 183 -4.03 6.81 -34.06
N LEU A 184 -3.95 5.54 -33.69
CA LEU A 184 -2.70 4.90 -33.29
C LEU A 184 -1.72 4.76 -34.44
N GLY A 185 -2.21 4.51 -35.65
CA GLY A 185 -1.40 4.43 -36.87
C GLY A 185 -0.68 5.74 -37.15
N MET A 186 -1.37 6.87 -37.05
CA MET A 186 -0.77 8.20 -37.24
C MET A 186 0.30 8.50 -36.20
N VAL A 187 0.11 8.06 -34.95
CA VAL A 187 1.15 8.19 -33.89
C VAL A 187 2.40 7.38 -34.25
N ILE A 188 2.22 6.13 -34.68
CA ILE A 188 3.34 5.20 -34.89
C ILE A 188 4.10 5.50 -36.17
N PHE A 189 3.39 5.68 -37.29
CA PHE A 189 4.00 5.74 -38.63
C PHE A 189 4.26 7.17 -39.09
N ASP A 190 3.35 8.11 -38.81
CA ASP A 190 3.40 9.46 -39.36
C ASP A 190 3.98 10.51 -38.41
N ASN A 191 4.25 10.15 -37.16
CA ASN A 191 4.68 11.07 -36.09
C ASN A 191 3.72 12.26 -35.91
N ASP A 192 2.43 12.03 -36.12
CA ASP A 192 1.42 13.07 -36.04
C ASP A 192 1.36 13.63 -34.59
N LYS A 193 1.43 14.98 -34.50
CA LYS A 193 1.49 15.63 -33.18
C LYS A 193 0.12 15.72 -32.50
N ASP A 194 -0.94 15.78 -33.28
CA ASP A 194 -2.31 15.98 -32.77
C ASP A 194 -2.82 14.66 -32.17
N ASN A 195 -2.47 13.53 -32.79
CA ASN A 195 -2.78 12.19 -32.26
C ASN A 195 -1.81 11.72 -31.19
N ASN A 196 -0.57 12.26 -31.14
CA ASN A 196 0.40 11.95 -30.09
C ASN A 196 0.12 12.74 -28.82
N ILE A 197 -0.99 12.42 -28.19
CA ILE A 197 -1.54 13.11 -27.01
C ILE A 197 -0.54 13.08 -25.85
N GLU A 198 -0.43 14.21 -25.15
CA GLU A 198 0.35 14.30 -23.90
C GLU A 198 -0.40 13.59 -22.77
N LEU A 199 0.34 12.72 -22.08
CA LEU A 199 -0.20 11.90 -21.01
C LEU A 199 -0.20 12.65 -19.67
N ALA A 200 -1.13 12.28 -18.81
CA ALA A 200 -1.21 12.70 -17.42
C ALA A 200 -1.10 11.49 -16.48
N PRO A 201 -0.71 11.68 -15.20
CA PRO A 201 -0.70 10.61 -14.23
C PRO A 201 -2.03 9.89 -14.14
N GLN A 202 -1.99 8.56 -14.08
CA GLN A 202 -3.15 7.65 -14.00
C GLN A 202 -3.97 7.54 -15.30
N ASP A 203 -3.51 8.09 -16.42
CA ASP A 203 -4.14 7.84 -17.73
C ASP A 203 -4.15 6.34 -18.04
N GLN A 204 -5.24 5.91 -18.65
CA GLN A 204 -5.41 4.54 -19.10
C GLN A 204 -5.51 4.54 -20.65
N ILE A 205 -4.50 3.97 -21.30
CA ILE A 205 -4.47 3.82 -22.76
C ILE A 205 -5.10 2.48 -23.11
N TYR A 206 -6.05 2.48 -24.03
CA TYR A 206 -6.72 1.28 -24.54
C TYR A 206 -6.41 1.13 -26.02
N VAL A 207 -5.82 0.00 -26.39
CA VAL A 207 -5.54 -0.42 -27.76
C VAL A 207 -6.44 -1.60 -28.08
N PHE A 208 -7.16 -1.53 -29.18
CA PHE A 208 -8.21 -2.49 -29.51
C PHE A 208 -7.79 -3.47 -30.60
N PRO A 209 -8.28 -4.72 -30.56
CA PRO A 209 -8.15 -5.64 -31.67
C PRO A 209 -9.09 -5.26 -32.81
N MET A 210 -8.73 -5.60 -34.04
CA MET A 210 -9.49 -5.31 -35.26
C MET A 210 -10.92 -5.88 -35.23
N LYS A 211 -11.12 -7.04 -34.61
CA LYS A 211 -12.41 -7.70 -34.49
C LYS A 211 -13.50 -6.89 -33.78
N PHE A 212 -13.15 -5.83 -33.04
CA PHE A 212 -14.16 -4.95 -32.41
C PHE A 212 -14.75 -3.94 -33.39
N PHE A 213 -14.10 -3.70 -34.52
CA PHE A 213 -14.50 -2.65 -35.51
C PHE A 213 -14.75 -3.21 -36.91
N LYS A 214 -14.25 -4.41 -37.21
CA LYS A 214 -14.41 -5.07 -38.50
C LYS A 214 -14.78 -6.52 -38.25
N ASP A 215 -15.79 -7.00 -38.98
CA ASP A 215 -16.12 -8.41 -39.00
C ASP A 215 -14.93 -9.23 -39.52
N GLU A 216 -14.68 -10.36 -38.92
CA GLU A 216 -13.70 -11.30 -39.45
C GLU A 216 -14.20 -11.83 -40.80
N PRO A 217 -13.40 -11.80 -41.87
CA PRO A 217 -13.80 -12.40 -43.11
C PRO A 217 -14.01 -13.89 -42.92
N TYR A 218 -15.19 -14.38 -43.19
CA TYR A 218 -15.54 -15.78 -43.13
C TYR A 218 -15.97 -16.31 -44.51
N VAL A 219 -15.68 -17.58 -44.75
CA VAL A 219 -16.14 -18.28 -45.96
C VAL A 219 -17.25 -19.22 -45.57
N ILE A 220 -18.42 -19.05 -46.19
CA ILE A 220 -19.53 -19.99 -46.06
C ILE A 220 -19.32 -21.08 -47.11
N ILE A 221 -19.26 -22.32 -46.69
CA ILE A 221 -19.25 -23.48 -47.56
C ILE A 221 -20.61 -24.15 -47.38
N GLU A 222 -21.45 -24.11 -48.41
CA GLU A 222 -22.74 -24.75 -48.43
C GLU A 222 -22.73 -25.95 -49.42
N GLY A 223 -23.39 -27.05 -49.06
CA GLY A 223 -23.50 -28.23 -49.89
C GLY A 223 -22.87 -29.47 -49.26
N GLU A 224 -22.85 -30.60 -50.00
CA GLU A 224 -22.18 -31.84 -49.55
C GLU A 224 -20.65 -31.65 -49.63
N VAL A 225 -20.04 -31.43 -48.47
CA VAL A 225 -18.59 -31.34 -48.34
C VAL A 225 -18.03 -32.75 -48.01
N ARG A 226 -17.22 -33.33 -48.90
CA ARG A 226 -16.49 -34.60 -48.67
C ARG A 226 -15.08 -34.32 -48.24
#